data_ee812a4ce9966a7f5bac20d8900f6e65
#
_entry.id   ee812a4ce9966a7f5bac20d8900f6e65
#
_cell.length_a   1.000
_cell.length_b   1.000
_cell.length_c   1.000
_cell.angle_alpha   90.00
_cell.angle_beta   90.00
_cell.angle_gamma   90.00
#
_symmetry.space_group_name_H-M   'P 1'
#
loop_
_entity.id
_entity.type
_entity.pdbx_description
1 polymer ?
#
loop_
_entity_poly.entity_id
_entity_poly.type
_entity_poly.pdbx_seq_one_letter_code
_entity_poly.pdbx_strand_id
1 'polypeptide(L)'
;MNSPNTSPPKRRGRPPKVKEAPAPTPPSQGEMVVSIPLTELHPFPNHPFKVRDDEAMKETTESVKEYGVLTPAIVRPREKGGYEIVAGHRRKHACELAGLTALPALVRNLDDDTATILMVDSNIQRENILPSERAQAYKMKLEAIKRRGARTDLTSPNNSAKLRSDDEIGAAMGMSGDTVRNYISLTQLVPELQQMVDDKRIAVTPAYQIAALKPEEQALLVETIESEQATPSVSQAQRMKKLSQSGELNEDTMLSIMSAEKKPEVDKIVLTGDTLRKYFPRSYTPRKMEETIIKLLEAWQKKRQRSQER
;
A
#
# COMPACT_ATOMS: atom_id res chain seq x y z
N MET A 1 -54.74 18.18 -37.70
CA MET A 1 -53.35 18.06 -38.16
C MET A 1 -52.48 18.05 -36.92
N ASN A 2 -52.12 16.85 -36.41
CA ASN A 2 -51.33 16.63 -35.20
C ASN A 2 -49.90 16.27 -35.63
N SER A 3 -48.93 17.08 -35.25
CA SER A 3 -47.53 16.79 -35.43
C SER A 3 -47.01 15.98 -34.24
N PRO A 4 -46.22 14.92 -34.42
CA PRO A 4 -45.64 14.16 -33.31
C PRO A 4 -44.35 14.81 -32.80
N ASN A 5 -44.33 14.96 -31.49
CA ASN A 5 -43.20 15.48 -30.70
C ASN A 5 -42.14 14.36 -30.55
N THR A 6 -41.03 14.44 -31.28
CA THR A 6 -39.93 13.53 -31.19
C THR A 6 -38.83 14.15 -30.32
N SER A 7 -38.71 13.67 -29.08
CA SER A 7 -37.59 13.99 -28.20
C SER A 7 -36.32 13.27 -28.68
N PRO A 8 -35.11 13.91 -28.64
CA PRO A 8 -33.88 13.31 -29.10
C PRO A 8 -33.35 12.25 -28.09
N PRO A 9 -32.62 11.23 -28.55
CA PRO A 9 -32.14 10.15 -27.69
C PRO A 9 -31.02 10.62 -26.74
N LYS A 10 -31.11 10.21 -25.47
CA LYS A 10 -30.08 10.45 -24.43
C LYS A 10 -28.73 9.86 -24.86
N ARG A 11 -27.70 10.70 -24.91
CA ARG A 11 -26.32 10.31 -25.17
C ARG A 11 -25.86 9.32 -24.10
N ARG A 12 -25.45 8.12 -24.53
CA ARG A 12 -24.76 7.13 -23.69
C ARG A 12 -23.45 7.71 -23.17
N GLY A 13 -23.27 7.70 -21.87
CA GLY A 13 -22.03 8.13 -21.22
C GLY A 13 -20.82 7.36 -21.76
N ARG A 14 -19.79 8.12 -22.09
CA ARG A 14 -18.49 7.59 -22.53
C ARG A 14 -17.87 6.80 -21.38
N PRO A 15 -17.34 5.58 -21.60
CA PRO A 15 -16.65 4.83 -20.55
C PRO A 15 -15.45 5.65 -20.04
N PRO A 16 -15.09 5.53 -18.73
CA PRO A 16 -13.95 6.24 -18.18
C PRO A 16 -12.68 5.83 -18.93
N LYS A 17 -11.94 6.82 -19.43
CA LYS A 17 -10.60 6.57 -19.98
C LYS A 17 -9.72 6.04 -18.85
N VAL A 18 -9.27 4.81 -18.98
CA VAL A 18 -8.14 4.27 -18.22
C VAL A 18 -6.96 5.17 -18.57
N LYS A 19 -6.47 5.94 -17.59
CA LYS A 19 -5.21 6.67 -17.76
C LYS A 19 -4.10 5.61 -17.76
N GLU A 20 -3.52 5.38 -18.93
CA GLU A 20 -2.25 4.67 -19.03
C GLU A 20 -1.24 5.34 -18.08
N ALA A 21 -0.51 4.50 -17.33
CA ALA A 21 0.60 4.96 -16.53
C ALA A 21 1.57 5.72 -17.45
N PRO A 22 2.16 6.85 -17.02
CA PRO A 22 3.11 7.57 -17.83
C PRO A 22 4.26 6.62 -18.18
N ALA A 23 4.47 6.41 -19.47
CA ALA A 23 5.63 5.69 -19.98
C ALA A 23 6.91 6.30 -19.38
N PRO A 24 7.94 5.51 -19.07
CA PRO A 24 9.22 6.04 -18.60
C PRO A 24 9.69 7.10 -19.59
N THR A 25 9.86 8.33 -19.10
CA THR A 25 10.34 9.47 -19.89
C THR A 25 11.64 9.07 -20.56
N PRO A 26 11.77 9.14 -21.89
CA PRO A 26 13.03 8.89 -22.55
C PRO A 26 14.09 9.86 -21.98
N PRO A 27 15.37 9.46 -21.94
CA PRO A 27 16.42 10.31 -21.40
C PRO A 27 16.40 11.66 -22.11
N SER A 28 16.35 12.74 -21.33
CA SER A 28 16.45 14.10 -21.87
C SER A 28 17.75 14.22 -22.65
N GLN A 29 17.72 14.90 -23.80
CA GLN A 29 18.88 15.11 -24.67
C GLN A 29 20.05 15.65 -23.82
N GLY A 30 21.09 14.81 -23.58
CA GLY A 30 22.29 15.14 -22.82
C GLY A 30 22.62 14.16 -21.67
N GLU A 31 21.77 13.21 -21.30
CA GLU A 31 22.10 12.22 -20.27
C GLU A 31 23.00 11.12 -20.87
N MET A 32 24.27 11.08 -20.46
CA MET A 32 25.20 10.02 -20.88
C MET A 32 25.16 8.86 -19.89
N VAL A 33 25.12 7.64 -20.41
CA VAL A 33 25.33 6.43 -19.61
C VAL A 33 26.84 6.28 -19.39
N VAL A 34 27.24 6.21 -18.12
CA VAL A 34 28.64 6.07 -17.70
C VAL A 34 28.78 4.71 -17.01
N SER A 35 29.86 3.98 -17.32
CA SER A 35 30.21 2.76 -16.58
C SER A 35 30.94 3.15 -15.29
N ILE A 36 30.32 2.89 -14.14
CA ILE A 36 30.85 3.27 -12.83
C ILE A 36 31.32 2.02 -12.08
N PRO A 37 32.55 2.02 -11.51
CA PRO A 37 33.04 0.92 -10.69
C PRO A 37 32.09 0.65 -9.51
N LEU A 38 31.83 -0.62 -9.18
CA LEU A 38 30.94 -1.00 -8.07
C LEU A 38 31.43 -0.46 -6.73
N THR A 39 32.73 -0.27 -6.58
CA THR A 39 33.37 0.29 -5.38
C THR A 39 33.06 1.76 -5.14
N GLU A 40 32.69 2.50 -6.19
CA GLU A 40 32.28 3.91 -6.11
C GLU A 40 30.79 4.11 -5.90
N LEU A 41 30.02 3.01 -5.92
CA LEU A 41 28.57 3.00 -5.77
C LEU A 41 28.16 2.75 -4.33
N HIS A 42 27.59 3.76 -3.70
CA HIS A 42 27.12 3.71 -2.31
C HIS A 42 25.58 3.57 -2.23
N PRO A 43 25.04 2.87 -1.24
CA PRO A 43 23.61 2.75 -1.05
C PRO A 43 22.98 4.09 -0.67
N PHE A 44 21.70 4.26 -1.02
CA PHE A 44 20.90 5.41 -0.59
C PHE A 44 20.74 5.40 0.94
N PRO A 45 20.87 6.54 1.64
CA PRO A 45 20.68 6.59 3.09
C PRO A 45 19.26 6.16 3.49
N ASN A 46 19.16 5.33 4.53
CA ASN A 46 17.87 4.85 5.06
C ASN A 46 16.97 4.22 3.99
N HIS A 47 17.57 3.54 3.00
CA HIS A 47 16.81 2.88 1.93
C HIS A 47 15.83 1.86 2.51
N PRO A 48 14.51 2.03 2.35
CA PRO A 48 13.52 1.20 3.04
C PRO A 48 13.42 -0.22 2.45
N PHE A 49 13.73 -0.39 1.16
CA PHE A 49 13.56 -1.65 0.45
C PHE A 49 14.81 -2.51 0.55
N LYS A 50 14.67 -3.68 1.17
CA LYS A 50 15.78 -4.64 1.32
C LYS A 50 16.03 -5.36 0.00
N VAL A 51 17.30 -5.53 -0.34
CA VAL A 51 17.71 -6.44 -1.40
C VAL A 51 17.76 -7.84 -0.81
N ARG A 52 17.05 -8.79 -1.41
CA ARG A 52 16.96 -10.19 -0.94
C ARG A 52 17.50 -11.10 -2.01
N ASP A 53 18.15 -12.19 -1.57
CA ASP A 53 18.63 -13.27 -2.43
C ASP A 53 17.51 -14.30 -2.67
N ASP A 54 16.42 -13.80 -3.32
CA ASP A 54 15.27 -14.59 -3.73
C ASP A 54 15.46 -15.18 -5.14
N GLU A 55 14.52 -16.01 -5.59
CA GLU A 55 14.55 -16.60 -6.94
C GLU A 55 14.62 -15.53 -8.03
N ALA A 56 13.88 -14.43 -7.87
CA ALA A 56 13.92 -13.30 -8.79
C ALA A 56 15.30 -12.60 -8.82
N MET A 57 16.11 -12.70 -7.75
CA MET A 57 17.48 -12.22 -7.75
C MET A 57 18.40 -13.16 -8.54
N LYS A 58 18.20 -14.48 -8.43
CA LYS A 58 18.97 -15.46 -9.23
C LYS A 58 18.71 -15.25 -10.72
N GLU A 59 17.44 -15.15 -11.14
CA GLU A 59 17.07 -14.85 -12.53
C GLU A 59 17.70 -13.53 -13.01
N THR A 60 17.66 -12.48 -12.17
CA THR A 60 18.31 -11.20 -12.49
C THR A 60 19.83 -11.38 -12.66
N THR A 61 20.47 -12.17 -11.80
CA THR A 61 21.91 -12.42 -11.85
C THR A 61 22.30 -13.22 -13.11
N GLU A 62 21.51 -14.23 -13.46
CA GLU A 62 21.72 -15.00 -14.71
C GLU A 62 21.57 -14.13 -15.94
N SER A 63 20.54 -13.30 -16.01
CA SER A 63 20.33 -12.32 -17.08
C SER A 63 21.50 -11.34 -17.18
N VAL A 64 22.01 -10.86 -16.04
CA VAL A 64 23.17 -9.95 -16.00
C VAL A 64 24.45 -10.65 -16.48
N LYS A 65 24.63 -11.93 -16.17
CA LYS A 65 25.78 -12.71 -16.67
C LYS A 65 25.74 -12.91 -18.19
N GLU A 66 24.54 -13.15 -18.72
CA GLU A 66 24.37 -13.47 -20.15
C GLU A 66 24.35 -12.22 -21.05
N TYR A 67 23.59 -11.21 -20.65
CA TYR A 67 23.33 -10.02 -21.49
C TYR A 67 23.95 -8.73 -20.94
N GLY A 68 24.58 -8.77 -19.77
CA GLY A 68 24.98 -7.56 -19.07
C GLY A 68 23.79 -6.80 -18.47
N VAL A 69 24.01 -5.58 -18.03
CA VAL A 69 22.97 -4.72 -17.49
C VAL A 69 22.30 -3.92 -18.60
N LEU A 70 21.13 -4.35 -19.03
CA LEU A 70 20.39 -3.74 -20.15
C LEU A 70 19.81 -2.36 -19.80
N THR A 71 19.39 -2.15 -18.57
CA THR A 71 18.81 -0.88 -18.10
C THR A 71 19.77 -0.23 -17.12
N PRO A 72 20.30 0.99 -17.38
CA PRO A 72 21.26 1.64 -16.49
C PRO A 72 20.62 1.98 -15.14
N ALA A 73 21.44 1.98 -14.08
CA ALA A 73 21.05 2.50 -12.78
C ALA A 73 20.91 4.04 -12.83
N ILE A 74 20.23 4.64 -11.86
CA ILE A 74 20.21 6.08 -11.67
C ILE A 74 21.01 6.38 -10.41
N VAL A 75 22.01 7.26 -10.54
CA VAL A 75 22.90 7.64 -9.46
C VAL A 75 23.03 9.16 -9.38
N ARG A 76 23.45 9.67 -8.21
CA ARG A 76 23.82 11.07 -8.05
C ARG A 76 25.22 11.20 -7.45
N PRO A 77 25.97 12.29 -7.74
CA PRO A 77 27.25 12.55 -7.12
C PRO A 77 27.11 12.74 -5.60
N ARG A 78 28.11 12.30 -4.83
CA ARG A 78 28.21 12.54 -3.38
C ARG A 78 29.26 13.59 -3.09
N GLU A 79 29.02 14.42 -2.07
CA GLU A 79 30.00 15.42 -1.60
C GLU A 79 31.31 14.78 -1.13
N LYS A 80 31.23 13.55 -0.56
CA LYS A 80 32.38 12.78 -0.07
C LYS A 80 33.07 11.94 -1.15
N GLY A 81 32.75 12.16 -2.42
CA GLY A 81 33.23 11.38 -3.56
C GLY A 81 32.41 10.10 -3.81
N GLY A 82 32.54 9.58 -5.03
CA GLY A 82 31.71 8.47 -5.53
C GLY A 82 30.28 8.88 -5.80
N TYR A 83 29.42 7.89 -5.96
CA TYR A 83 28.02 8.06 -6.36
C TYR A 83 27.08 7.36 -5.40
N GLU A 84 25.91 7.94 -5.19
CA GLU A 84 24.82 7.36 -4.43
C GLU A 84 23.78 6.79 -5.40
N ILE A 85 23.36 5.54 -5.16
CA ILE A 85 22.38 4.87 -6.00
C ILE A 85 20.98 5.32 -5.61
N VAL A 86 20.29 6.00 -6.50
CA VAL A 86 18.89 6.39 -6.35
C VAL A 86 17.95 5.27 -6.82
N ALA A 87 18.27 4.62 -7.95
CA ALA A 87 17.53 3.47 -8.45
C ALA A 87 18.47 2.43 -9.07
N GLY A 88 18.30 1.15 -8.72
CA GLY A 88 19.08 0.05 -9.29
C GLY A 88 19.90 -0.75 -8.28
N HIS A 89 19.58 -0.71 -6.98
CA HIS A 89 20.25 -1.50 -5.93
C HIS A 89 20.29 -3.00 -6.24
N ARG A 90 19.19 -3.58 -6.75
CA ARG A 90 19.17 -5.00 -7.17
C ARG A 90 20.12 -5.27 -8.34
N ARG A 91 20.25 -4.33 -9.29
CA ARG A 91 21.20 -4.47 -10.43
C ARG A 91 22.64 -4.41 -9.97
N LYS A 92 22.97 -3.52 -9.01
CA LYS A 92 24.30 -3.51 -8.38
C LYS A 92 24.59 -4.86 -7.73
N HIS A 93 23.69 -5.36 -6.92
CA HIS A 93 23.86 -6.64 -6.24
C HIS A 93 23.99 -7.82 -7.24
N ALA A 94 23.17 -7.83 -8.30
CA ALA A 94 23.29 -8.82 -9.35
C ALA A 94 24.65 -8.75 -10.08
N CYS A 95 25.21 -7.54 -10.29
CA CYS A 95 26.58 -7.38 -10.83
C CYS A 95 27.63 -7.97 -9.89
N GLU A 96 27.51 -7.75 -8.58
CA GLU A 96 28.41 -8.32 -7.56
C GLU A 96 28.38 -9.85 -7.60
N LEU A 97 27.17 -10.44 -7.62
CA LEU A 97 26.98 -11.90 -7.74
C LEU A 97 27.44 -12.46 -9.09
N ALA A 98 27.35 -11.66 -10.15
CA ALA A 98 27.81 -12.04 -11.51
C ALA A 98 29.33 -11.87 -11.69
N GLY A 99 30.04 -11.29 -10.71
CA GLY A 99 31.49 -11.02 -10.80
C GLY A 99 31.87 -9.85 -11.72
N LEU A 100 30.91 -8.96 -12.02
CA LEU A 100 31.20 -7.74 -12.77
C LEU A 100 31.85 -6.68 -11.87
N THR A 101 32.67 -5.82 -12.43
CA THR A 101 33.41 -4.77 -11.68
C THR A 101 32.78 -3.39 -11.79
N ALA A 102 31.86 -3.20 -12.73
CA ALA A 102 31.24 -1.92 -13.01
C ALA A 102 29.76 -2.06 -13.36
N LEU A 103 29.00 -0.99 -13.17
CA LEU A 103 27.56 -0.89 -13.47
C LEU A 103 27.30 0.30 -14.40
N PRO A 104 26.62 0.12 -15.53
CA PRO A 104 26.15 1.25 -16.35
C PRO A 104 25.12 2.07 -15.56
N ALA A 105 25.35 3.38 -15.48
CA ALA A 105 24.51 4.30 -14.72
C ALA A 105 24.30 5.63 -15.42
N LEU A 106 23.13 6.23 -15.19
CA LEU A 106 22.80 7.60 -15.53
C LEU A 106 23.13 8.50 -14.32
N VAL A 107 24.04 9.43 -14.51
CA VAL A 107 24.40 10.38 -13.46
C VAL A 107 23.45 11.58 -13.53
N ARG A 108 22.68 11.80 -12.45
CA ARG A 108 21.76 12.93 -12.33
C ARG A 108 22.13 13.78 -11.11
N ASN A 109 22.15 15.09 -11.29
CA ASN A 109 22.31 16.01 -10.16
C ASN A 109 20.95 16.23 -9.51
N LEU A 110 20.65 15.48 -8.45
CA LEU A 110 19.37 15.47 -7.75
C LEU A 110 19.57 15.98 -6.30
N ASP A 111 18.71 16.88 -5.87
CA ASP A 111 18.62 17.23 -4.44
C ASP A 111 18.03 16.06 -3.64
N ASP A 112 18.16 16.10 -2.31
CA ASP A 112 17.76 15.02 -1.41
C ASP A 112 16.27 14.67 -1.51
N ASP A 113 15.40 15.67 -1.64
CA ASP A 113 13.96 15.47 -1.70
C ASP A 113 13.56 14.84 -3.04
N THR A 114 14.12 15.31 -4.15
CA THR A 114 13.89 14.75 -5.49
C THR A 114 14.44 13.32 -5.59
N ALA A 115 15.63 13.07 -5.06
CA ALA A 115 16.23 11.75 -5.03
C ALA A 115 15.39 10.76 -4.19
N THR A 116 14.89 11.20 -3.02
CA THR A 116 14.00 10.39 -2.18
C THR A 116 12.70 10.03 -2.89
N ILE A 117 12.04 11.01 -3.53
CA ILE A 117 10.81 10.77 -4.29
C ILE A 117 11.06 9.77 -5.43
N LEU A 118 12.12 9.98 -6.22
CA LEU A 118 12.47 9.09 -7.34
C LEU A 118 12.79 7.67 -6.86
N MET A 119 13.53 7.53 -5.75
CA MET A 119 13.87 6.26 -5.13
C MET A 119 12.60 5.50 -4.73
N VAL A 120 11.65 6.16 -4.05
CA VAL A 120 10.38 5.55 -3.65
C VAL A 120 9.56 5.16 -4.88
N ASP A 121 9.37 6.05 -5.85
CA ASP A 121 8.54 5.81 -7.02
C ASP A 121 9.06 4.66 -7.89
N SER A 122 10.38 4.51 -7.99
CA SER A 122 11.00 3.41 -8.74
C SER A 122 10.84 2.03 -8.08
N ASN A 123 10.48 1.98 -6.79
CA ASN A 123 10.40 0.73 -6.05
C ASN A 123 8.97 0.36 -5.62
N ILE A 124 8.09 1.36 -5.41
CA ILE A 124 6.76 1.14 -4.79
C ILE A 124 5.81 0.28 -5.64
N GLN A 125 6.07 0.12 -6.93
CA GLN A 125 5.27 -0.69 -7.86
C GLN A 125 5.66 -2.17 -7.86
N ARG A 126 6.67 -2.58 -7.06
CA ARG A 126 7.04 -4.00 -6.95
C ARG A 126 5.94 -4.79 -6.26
N GLU A 127 5.70 -6.01 -6.72
CA GLU A 127 4.64 -6.88 -6.20
C GLU A 127 4.89 -7.33 -4.74
N ASN A 128 6.14 -7.60 -4.36
CA ASN A 128 6.52 -8.21 -3.09
C ASN A 128 7.19 -7.24 -2.10
N ILE A 129 6.56 -6.06 -1.88
CA ILE A 129 7.02 -5.10 -0.87
C ILE A 129 6.40 -5.45 0.47
N LEU A 130 7.23 -5.55 1.52
CA LEU A 130 6.74 -5.74 2.88
C LEU A 130 5.91 -4.55 3.36
N PRO A 131 4.91 -4.78 4.24
CA PRO A 131 4.15 -3.70 4.86
C PRO A 131 5.02 -2.66 5.56
N SER A 132 6.06 -3.07 6.28
CA SER A 132 7.02 -2.17 6.94
C SER A 132 7.83 -1.34 5.94
N GLU A 133 8.32 -1.96 4.86
CA GLU A 133 9.05 -1.26 3.79
C GLU A 133 8.15 -0.22 3.11
N ARG A 134 6.90 -0.58 2.82
CA ARG A 134 5.90 0.32 2.23
C ARG A 134 5.58 1.49 3.16
N ALA A 135 5.43 1.23 4.46
CA ALA A 135 5.18 2.24 5.48
C ALA A 135 6.32 3.27 5.55
N GLN A 136 7.55 2.80 5.60
CA GLN A 136 8.74 3.65 5.64
C GLN A 136 8.91 4.46 4.34
N ALA A 137 8.68 3.83 3.19
CA ALA A 137 8.74 4.50 1.89
C ALA A 137 7.72 5.64 1.77
N TYR A 138 6.46 5.41 2.20
CA TYR A 138 5.45 6.47 2.20
C TYR A 138 5.79 7.60 3.17
N LYS A 139 6.34 7.28 4.36
CA LYS A 139 6.80 8.28 5.31
C LYS A 139 7.89 9.15 4.71
N MET A 140 8.93 8.55 4.13
CA MET A 140 10.02 9.28 3.48
C MET A 140 9.53 10.18 2.34
N LYS A 141 8.65 9.65 1.47
CA LYS A 141 8.08 10.42 0.36
C LYS A 141 7.22 11.58 0.85
N LEU A 142 6.39 11.36 1.88
CA LEU A 142 5.54 12.40 2.47
C LEU A 142 6.39 13.54 3.06
N GLU A 143 7.47 13.20 3.77
CA GLU A 143 8.40 14.18 4.34
C GLU A 143 9.13 14.97 3.24
N ALA A 144 9.58 14.32 2.18
CA ALA A 144 10.22 14.97 1.04
C ALA A 144 9.27 15.95 0.32
N ILE A 145 8.01 15.54 0.07
CA ILE A 145 6.99 16.41 -0.55
C ILE A 145 6.70 17.62 0.35
N LYS A 146 6.58 17.42 1.67
CA LYS A 146 6.34 18.52 2.61
C LYS A 146 7.49 19.53 2.62
N ARG A 147 8.76 19.07 2.62
CA ARG A 147 9.93 19.96 2.56
C ARG A 147 9.98 20.75 1.25
N ARG A 148 9.69 20.11 0.11
CA ARG A 148 9.58 20.80 -1.18
C ARG A 148 8.44 21.83 -1.19
N GLY A 149 7.27 21.48 -0.67
CA GLY A 149 6.12 22.38 -0.57
C GLY A 149 6.41 23.61 0.28
N ALA A 150 7.08 23.45 1.42
CA ALA A 150 7.48 24.57 2.27
C ALA A 150 8.45 25.55 1.57
N ARG A 151 9.34 25.06 0.69
CA ARG A 151 10.24 25.92 -0.11
C ARG A 151 9.49 26.70 -1.19
N THR A 152 8.43 26.12 -1.76
CA THR A 152 7.65 26.74 -2.85
C THR A 152 6.65 27.80 -2.35
N ASP A 153 6.11 27.63 -1.12
CA ASP A 153 5.15 28.57 -0.52
C ASP A 153 5.75 29.95 -0.19
N LEU A 154 7.07 30.06 -0.13
CA LEU A 154 7.77 31.35 0.05
C LEU A 154 7.79 32.19 -1.23
N THR A 155 7.39 31.66 -2.39
CA THR A 155 7.53 32.31 -3.70
C THR A 155 6.22 32.47 -4.49
N SER A 156 5.07 31.96 -4.01
CA SER A 156 3.84 31.98 -4.79
C SER A 156 2.56 32.29 -3.97
N PRO A 157 1.84 33.39 -4.27
CA PRO A 157 0.63 33.79 -3.55
C PRO A 157 -0.66 33.11 -4.06
N ASN A 158 -0.62 32.02 -4.81
CA ASN A 158 -1.82 31.38 -5.37
C ASN A 158 -2.31 30.23 -4.48
N ASN A 159 -3.36 30.53 -3.72
CA ASN A 159 -4.13 29.64 -2.86
C ASN A 159 -5.14 28.80 -3.69
N SER A 160 -4.67 28.01 -4.65
CA SER A 160 -5.47 26.93 -5.25
C SER A 160 -5.54 25.82 -4.22
N ALA A 161 -6.72 25.20 -4.05
CA ALA A 161 -6.97 24.12 -3.09
C ALA A 161 -5.85 23.06 -3.15
N LYS A 162 -4.84 23.21 -2.28
CA LYS A 162 -3.65 22.33 -2.24
C LYS A 162 -4.15 21.00 -1.71
N LEU A 163 -4.17 19.98 -2.56
CA LEU A 163 -4.37 18.60 -2.14
C LEU A 163 -3.40 18.31 -0.98
N ARG A 164 -3.86 17.63 0.04
CA ARG A 164 -2.97 17.17 1.11
C ARG A 164 -1.88 16.29 0.50
N SER A 165 -0.66 16.40 0.97
CA SER A 165 0.46 15.63 0.41
C SER A 165 0.26 14.11 0.47
N ASP A 166 -0.53 13.63 1.43
CA ASP A 166 -0.94 12.22 1.54
C ASP A 166 -1.96 11.82 0.47
N ASP A 167 -2.90 12.72 0.10
CA ASP A 167 -3.85 12.51 -0.99
C ASP A 167 -3.14 12.53 -2.37
N GLU A 168 -2.09 13.35 -2.53
CA GLU A 168 -1.23 13.36 -3.72
C GLU A 168 -0.51 12.02 -3.91
N ILE A 169 0.09 11.49 -2.82
CA ILE A 169 0.72 10.15 -2.84
C ILE A 169 -0.32 9.08 -3.14
N GLY A 170 -1.48 9.15 -2.49
CA GLY A 170 -2.57 8.19 -2.70
C GLY A 170 -3.05 8.18 -4.15
N ALA A 171 -3.31 9.36 -4.72
CA ALA A 171 -3.76 9.49 -6.11
C ALA A 171 -2.75 8.91 -7.11
N ALA A 172 -1.44 9.12 -6.88
CA ALA A 172 -0.38 8.54 -7.73
C ALA A 172 -0.34 7.00 -7.67
N MET A 173 -0.82 6.41 -6.56
CA MET A 173 -0.83 4.96 -6.31
C MET A 173 -2.22 4.31 -6.48
N GLY A 174 -3.23 5.08 -6.89
CA GLY A 174 -4.60 4.59 -7.04
C GLY A 174 -5.28 4.24 -5.71
N MET A 175 -4.87 4.86 -4.59
CA MET A 175 -5.44 4.64 -3.25
C MET A 175 -5.83 5.97 -2.58
N SER A 176 -6.55 5.89 -1.45
CA SER A 176 -6.92 7.09 -0.68
C SER A 176 -5.76 7.59 0.18
N GLY A 177 -5.73 8.88 0.49
CA GLY A 177 -4.79 9.46 1.45
C GLY A 177 -4.91 8.84 2.85
N ASP A 178 -6.11 8.41 3.26
CA ASP A 178 -6.31 7.65 4.51
C ASP A 178 -5.54 6.33 4.50
N THR A 179 -5.51 5.63 3.37
CA THR A 179 -4.73 4.39 3.21
C THR A 179 -3.24 4.68 3.37
N VAL A 180 -2.74 5.77 2.78
CA VAL A 180 -1.34 6.19 2.93
C VAL A 180 -1.02 6.48 4.41
N ARG A 181 -1.89 7.24 5.10
CA ARG A 181 -1.73 7.53 6.54
C ARG A 181 -1.72 6.25 7.39
N ASN A 182 -2.60 5.32 7.09
CA ASN A 182 -2.67 4.04 7.78
C ASN A 182 -1.37 3.23 7.59
N TYR A 183 -0.82 3.16 6.37
CA TYR A 183 0.48 2.54 6.16
C TYR A 183 1.58 3.24 6.96
N ILE A 184 1.65 4.58 6.92
CA ILE A 184 2.66 5.35 7.66
C ILE A 184 2.57 5.07 9.17
N SER A 185 1.36 4.86 9.73
CA SER A 185 1.21 4.53 11.15
C SER A 185 1.94 3.26 11.56
N LEU A 186 2.15 2.29 10.66
CA LEU A 186 2.91 1.07 10.96
C LEU A 186 4.37 1.35 11.35
N THR A 187 4.92 2.52 10.99
CA THR A 187 6.25 2.94 11.46
C THR A 187 6.32 3.23 12.96
N GLN A 188 5.17 3.29 13.65
CA GLN A 188 5.07 3.47 15.10
C GLN A 188 5.05 2.14 15.87
N LEU A 189 4.97 1.01 15.17
CA LEU A 189 5.03 -0.31 15.80
C LEU A 189 6.45 -0.59 16.32
N VAL A 190 6.52 -1.29 17.45
CA VAL A 190 7.78 -1.88 17.91
C VAL A 190 8.29 -2.93 16.92
N PRO A 191 9.62 -3.17 16.85
CA PRO A 191 10.20 -4.05 15.83
C PRO A 191 9.58 -5.45 15.75
N GLU A 192 9.22 -6.02 16.89
CA GLU A 192 8.62 -7.35 17.00
C GLU A 192 7.24 -7.40 16.33
N LEU A 193 6.39 -6.41 16.58
CA LEU A 193 5.09 -6.30 15.92
C LEU A 193 5.21 -5.98 14.44
N GLN A 194 6.19 -5.16 14.02
CA GLN A 194 6.47 -4.94 12.61
C GLN A 194 6.83 -6.25 11.91
N GLN A 195 7.70 -7.06 12.53
CA GLN A 195 8.08 -8.36 12.00
C GLN A 195 6.88 -9.31 11.88
N MET A 196 5.99 -9.34 12.90
CA MET A 196 4.77 -10.15 12.85
C MET A 196 3.83 -9.72 11.71
N VAL A 197 3.79 -8.43 11.38
CA VAL A 197 3.00 -7.92 10.23
C VAL A 197 3.66 -8.32 8.91
N ASP A 198 4.98 -8.22 8.81
CA ASP A 198 5.73 -8.60 7.62
C ASP A 198 5.64 -10.11 7.34
N ASP A 199 5.64 -10.92 8.41
CA ASP A 199 5.45 -12.39 8.37
C ASP A 199 3.99 -12.80 8.15
N LYS A 200 3.07 -11.84 8.01
CA LYS A 200 1.62 -12.06 7.83
C LYS A 200 0.95 -12.76 9.04
N ARG A 201 1.58 -12.80 10.20
CA ARG A 201 0.99 -13.29 11.45
C ARG A 201 -0.10 -12.33 11.95
N ILE A 202 0.14 -11.02 11.84
CA ILE A 202 -0.84 -9.97 12.10
C ILE A 202 -1.23 -9.35 10.77
N ALA A 203 -2.54 -9.27 10.49
CA ALA A 203 -3.03 -8.60 9.31
C ALA A 203 -2.79 -7.07 9.40
N VAL A 204 -2.64 -6.41 8.25
CA VAL A 204 -2.34 -4.97 8.18
C VAL A 204 -3.42 -4.11 8.84
N THR A 205 -4.70 -4.50 8.74
CA THR A 205 -5.81 -3.72 9.29
C THR A 205 -5.82 -3.64 10.83
N PRO A 206 -5.72 -4.74 11.61
CA PRO A 206 -5.54 -4.63 13.06
C PRO A 206 -4.23 -3.92 13.42
N ALA A 207 -3.14 -4.10 12.65
CA ALA A 207 -1.86 -3.44 12.91
C ALA A 207 -1.97 -1.90 12.90
N TYR A 208 -2.81 -1.30 12.06
CA TYR A 208 -3.08 0.14 12.09
C TYR A 208 -3.70 0.62 13.42
N GLN A 209 -4.49 -0.21 14.07
CA GLN A 209 -5.08 0.12 15.36
C GLN A 209 -4.06 -0.05 16.50
N ILE A 210 -3.23 -1.09 16.42
CA ILE A 210 -2.16 -1.40 17.37
C ILE A 210 -1.08 -0.31 17.33
N ALA A 211 -0.77 0.24 16.17
CA ALA A 211 0.19 1.32 16.01
C ALA A 211 -0.16 2.61 16.78
N ALA A 212 -1.41 2.74 17.26
CA ALA A 212 -1.84 3.86 18.08
C ALA A 212 -1.65 3.62 19.59
N LEU A 213 -1.21 2.43 20.01
CA LEU A 213 -0.88 2.09 21.40
C LEU A 213 0.46 2.70 21.79
N LYS A 214 0.67 2.93 23.08
CA LYS A 214 1.95 3.36 23.62
C LYS A 214 3.01 2.25 23.47
N PRO A 215 4.31 2.58 23.38
CA PRO A 215 5.36 1.56 23.23
C PRO A 215 5.33 0.46 24.30
N GLU A 216 5.03 0.83 25.57
CA GLU A 216 4.93 -0.10 26.69
C GLU A 216 3.74 -1.06 26.52
N GLU A 217 2.60 -0.55 26.04
CA GLU A 217 1.40 -1.34 25.75
C GLU A 217 1.61 -2.26 24.55
N GLN A 218 2.43 -1.84 23.56
CA GLN A 218 2.80 -2.69 22.42
C GLN A 218 3.71 -3.84 22.86
N ALA A 219 4.68 -3.58 23.76
CA ALA A 219 5.54 -4.62 24.32
C ALA A 219 4.70 -5.66 25.09
N LEU A 220 3.77 -5.19 25.92
CA LEU A 220 2.83 -6.06 26.63
C LEU A 220 1.97 -6.90 25.67
N LEU A 221 1.55 -6.32 24.54
CA LEU A 221 0.80 -7.06 23.52
C LEU A 221 1.64 -8.16 22.88
N VAL A 222 2.95 -7.94 22.66
CA VAL A 222 3.87 -9.01 22.15
C VAL A 222 3.86 -10.19 23.10
N GLU A 223 4.07 -9.96 24.40
CA GLU A 223 4.05 -11.00 25.44
C GLU A 223 2.70 -11.74 25.48
N THR A 224 1.60 -10.99 25.39
CA THR A 224 0.24 -11.57 25.36
C THR A 224 0.00 -12.42 24.11
N ILE A 225 0.50 -12.01 22.93
CA ILE A 225 0.41 -12.80 21.69
C ILE A 225 1.19 -14.11 21.81
N GLU A 226 2.35 -14.07 22.47
CA GLU A 226 3.19 -15.26 22.66
C GLU A 226 2.58 -16.22 23.68
N SER A 227 1.99 -15.73 24.78
CA SER A 227 1.34 -16.56 25.80
C SER A 227 0.04 -17.20 25.28
N GLU A 228 -0.81 -16.43 24.61
CA GLU A 228 -2.11 -16.89 24.11
C GLU A 228 -2.01 -17.64 22.76
N GLN A 229 -0.84 -17.65 22.13
CA GLN A 229 -0.62 -18.20 20.76
C GLN A 229 -1.65 -17.70 19.74
N ALA A 230 -2.14 -16.47 19.93
CA ALA A 230 -3.21 -15.88 19.15
C ALA A 230 -2.87 -14.42 18.80
N THR A 231 -3.23 -13.98 17.61
CA THR A 231 -3.06 -12.59 17.18
C THR A 231 -4.40 -11.84 17.24
N PRO A 232 -4.41 -10.52 17.56
CA PRO A 232 -5.63 -9.77 17.74
C PRO A 232 -6.41 -9.60 16.42
N SER A 233 -7.72 -9.76 16.50
CA SER A 233 -8.65 -9.37 15.44
C SER A 233 -8.78 -7.85 15.35
N VAL A 234 -9.40 -7.34 14.27
CA VAL A 234 -9.66 -5.90 14.10
C VAL A 234 -10.49 -5.34 15.27
N SER A 235 -11.51 -6.06 15.72
CA SER A 235 -12.38 -5.63 16.84
C SER A 235 -11.64 -5.61 18.18
N GLN A 236 -10.77 -6.58 18.45
CA GLN A 236 -9.92 -6.62 19.62
C GLN A 236 -8.92 -5.46 19.61
N ALA A 237 -8.23 -5.23 18.50
CA ALA A 237 -7.29 -4.12 18.34
C ALA A 237 -7.98 -2.74 18.52
N GLN A 238 -9.20 -2.57 18.01
CA GLN A 238 -9.99 -1.36 18.22
C GLN A 238 -10.38 -1.15 19.70
N ARG A 239 -10.70 -2.22 20.43
CA ARG A 239 -10.97 -2.14 21.88
C ARG A 239 -9.72 -1.74 22.65
N MET A 240 -8.56 -2.36 22.35
CA MET A 240 -7.28 -2.01 22.98
C MET A 240 -6.96 -0.53 22.73
N LYS A 241 -7.10 -0.04 21.49
CA LYS A 241 -6.89 1.37 21.18
C LYS A 241 -7.79 2.31 22.01
N LYS A 242 -9.08 1.98 22.19
CA LYS A 242 -10.00 2.79 23.01
C LYS A 242 -9.56 2.82 24.47
N LEU A 243 -9.20 1.68 25.05
CA LEU A 243 -8.72 1.59 26.41
C LEU A 243 -7.36 2.28 26.61
N SER A 244 -6.47 2.21 25.63
CA SER A 244 -5.23 2.97 25.64
C SER A 244 -5.48 4.49 25.67
N GLN A 245 -6.44 4.96 24.89
CA GLN A 245 -6.84 6.38 24.86
C GLN A 245 -7.46 6.85 26.17
N SER A 246 -8.21 5.99 26.89
CA SER A 246 -8.75 6.29 28.22
C SER A 246 -7.74 6.06 29.35
N GLY A 247 -6.59 5.46 29.08
CA GLY A 247 -5.58 5.11 30.09
C GLY A 247 -5.92 3.87 30.91
N GLU A 248 -6.87 3.07 30.46
CA GLU A 248 -7.39 1.87 31.15
C GLU A 248 -6.80 0.56 30.62
N LEU A 249 -5.92 0.64 29.60
CA LEU A 249 -5.29 -0.55 29.04
C LEU A 249 -4.15 -1.01 29.97
N ASN A 250 -4.29 -2.21 30.50
CA ASN A 250 -3.33 -2.91 31.33
C ASN A 250 -3.28 -4.39 30.95
N GLU A 251 -2.43 -5.16 31.62
CA GLU A 251 -2.22 -6.59 31.35
C GLU A 251 -3.53 -7.40 31.46
N ASP A 252 -4.30 -7.21 32.54
CA ASP A 252 -5.55 -7.94 32.78
C ASP A 252 -6.59 -7.65 31.71
N THR A 253 -6.76 -6.36 31.34
CA THR A 253 -7.70 -5.97 30.30
C THR A 253 -7.27 -6.44 28.91
N MET A 254 -5.96 -6.45 28.62
CA MET A 254 -5.42 -6.95 27.37
C MET A 254 -5.63 -8.46 27.24
N LEU A 255 -5.32 -9.23 28.29
CA LEU A 255 -5.55 -10.65 28.35
C LEU A 255 -7.05 -10.99 28.18
N SER A 256 -7.93 -10.25 28.90
CA SER A 256 -9.37 -10.40 28.77
C SER A 256 -9.88 -10.14 27.35
N ILE A 257 -9.30 -9.17 26.64
CA ILE A 257 -9.65 -8.89 25.25
C ILE A 257 -9.15 -10.01 24.32
N MET A 258 -7.94 -10.52 24.54
CA MET A 258 -7.36 -11.56 23.70
C MET A 258 -8.04 -12.91 23.90
N SER A 259 -8.38 -13.27 25.14
CA SER A 259 -9.11 -14.51 25.48
C SER A 259 -10.59 -14.47 25.12
N ALA A 260 -11.17 -13.28 24.84
CA ALA A 260 -12.56 -13.18 24.42
C ALA A 260 -12.76 -13.90 23.07
N GLU A 261 -13.78 -14.77 23.00
CA GLU A 261 -14.12 -15.48 21.77
C GLU A 261 -14.20 -14.50 20.60
N LYS A 262 -13.44 -14.79 19.53
CA LYS A 262 -13.53 -14.04 18.27
C LYS A 262 -14.97 -14.21 17.77
N LYS A 263 -15.70 -13.10 17.66
CA LYS A 263 -17.02 -13.15 17.00
C LYS A 263 -16.84 -13.88 15.68
N PRO A 264 -17.64 -14.93 15.40
CA PRO A 264 -17.54 -15.62 14.12
C PRO A 264 -17.64 -14.59 12.99
N GLU A 265 -16.76 -14.68 12.01
CA GLU A 265 -16.90 -13.91 10.79
C GLU A 265 -18.25 -14.28 10.19
N VAL A 266 -19.21 -13.38 10.33
CA VAL A 266 -20.51 -13.55 9.67
C VAL A 266 -20.26 -13.25 8.20
N ASP A 267 -20.31 -14.29 7.38
CA ASP A 267 -20.27 -14.13 5.93
C ASP A 267 -21.37 -13.18 5.48
N LYS A 268 -21.00 -11.93 5.23
CA LYS A 268 -21.92 -10.91 4.77
C LYS A 268 -22.01 -10.96 3.25
N ILE A 269 -23.11 -11.52 2.76
CA ILE A 269 -23.47 -11.37 1.34
C ILE A 269 -24.12 -10.00 1.18
N VAL A 270 -23.42 -9.06 0.56
CA VAL A 270 -23.95 -7.72 0.27
C VAL A 270 -24.60 -7.74 -1.12
N LEU A 271 -25.93 -7.71 -1.14
CA LEU A 271 -26.69 -7.50 -2.38
C LEU A 271 -26.93 -6.01 -2.56
N THR A 272 -26.28 -5.42 -3.57
CA THR A 272 -26.45 -4.00 -3.87
C THR A 272 -27.86 -3.71 -4.39
N GLY A 273 -28.38 -2.50 -4.08
CA GLY A 273 -29.70 -2.07 -4.55
C GLY A 273 -29.86 -2.19 -6.08
N ASP A 274 -28.80 -1.89 -6.85
CA ASP A 274 -28.81 -2.00 -8.32
C ASP A 274 -28.95 -3.44 -8.80
N THR A 275 -28.35 -4.40 -8.09
CA THR A 275 -28.49 -5.84 -8.40
C THR A 275 -29.90 -6.31 -8.11
N LEU A 276 -30.47 -5.90 -6.98
CA LEU A 276 -31.82 -6.28 -6.57
C LEU A 276 -32.90 -5.62 -7.44
N ARG A 277 -32.68 -4.41 -7.93
CA ARG A 277 -33.61 -3.67 -8.82
C ARG A 277 -33.88 -4.38 -10.15
N LYS A 278 -33.06 -5.34 -10.56
CA LYS A 278 -33.30 -6.18 -11.74
C LYS A 278 -34.45 -7.17 -11.53
N TYR A 279 -34.71 -7.54 -10.28
CA TYR A 279 -35.68 -8.60 -9.92
C TYR A 279 -36.91 -8.07 -9.21
N PHE A 280 -36.85 -6.82 -8.67
CA PHE A 280 -37.96 -6.25 -7.90
C PHE A 280 -38.53 -5.00 -8.58
N PRO A 281 -39.89 -4.80 -8.51
CA PRO A 281 -40.54 -3.59 -9.01
C PRO A 281 -40.01 -2.32 -8.31
N ARG A 282 -40.08 -1.20 -9.00
CA ARG A 282 -39.62 0.10 -8.47
C ARG A 282 -40.34 0.55 -7.19
N SER A 283 -41.54 0.05 -6.95
CA SER A 283 -42.35 0.34 -5.75
C SER A 283 -41.88 -0.40 -4.48
N TYR A 284 -40.96 -1.37 -4.60
CA TYR A 284 -40.46 -2.11 -3.45
C TYR A 284 -39.41 -1.31 -2.70
N THR A 285 -39.62 -1.14 -1.39
CA THR A 285 -38.62 -0.57 -0.49
C THR A 285 -37.53 -1.61 -0.19
N PRO A 286 -36.29 -1.20 0.21
CA PRO A 286 -35.24 -2.14 0.60
C PRO A 286 -35.69 -3.19 1.62
N ARG A 287 -36.44 -2.79 2.63
CA ARG A 287 -37.02 -3.68 3.65
C ARG A 287 -37.98 -4.72 3.07
N LYS A 288 -38.83 -4.29 2.14
CA LYS A 288 -39.78 -5.20 1.47
C LYS A 288 -39.07 -6.18 0.54
N MET A 289 -37.96 -5.78 -0.09
CA MET A 289 -37.11 -6.69 -0.87
C MET A 289 -36.47 -7.76 0.04
N GLU A 290 -35.91 -7.36 1.18
CA GLU A 290 -35.32 -8.25 2.17
C GLU A 290 -36.33 -9.29 2.69
N GLU A 291 -37.50 -8.84 3.14
CA GLU A 291 -38.58 -9.72 3.59
C GLU A 291 -38.99 -10.73 2.52
N THR A 292 -39.04 -10.31 1.26
CA THR A 292 -39.41 -11.20 0.14
C THR A 292 -38.31 -12.22 -0.13
N ILE A 293 -37.05 -11.83 -0.10
CA ILE A 293 -35.88 -12.72 -0.24
C ILE A 293 -35.90 -13.80 0.84
N ILE A 294 -36.11 -13.40 2.11
CA ILE A 294 -36.17 -14.34 3.24
C ILE A 294 -37.30 -15.40 3.00
N LYS A 295 -38.48 -14.93 2.64
CA LYS A 295 -39.62 -15.87 2.36
C LYS A 295 -39.34 -16.85 1.21
N LEU A 296 -38.66 -16.39 0.17
CA LEU A 296 -38.27 -17.25 -0.95
C LEU A 296 -37.20 -18.28 -0.53
N LEU A 297 -36.26 -17.91 0.29
CA LEU A 297 -35.22 -18.80 0.83
C LEU A 297 -35.83 -19.85 1.78
N GLU A 298 -36.78 -19.47 2.64
CA GLU A 298 -37.54 -20.41 3.50
C GLU A 298 -38.35 -21.42 2.70
N ALA A 299 -39.03 -20.96 1.65
CA ALA A 299 -39.79 -21.82 0.77
C ALA A 299 -38.87 -22.80 -0.02
N TRP A 300 -37.73 -22.32 -0.48
CA TRP A 300 -36.71 -23.14 -1.14
C TRP A 300 -36.12 -24.20 -0.18
N GLN A 301 -35.83 -23.83 1.06
CA GLN A 301 -35.31 -24.73 2.08
C GLN A 301 -36.33 -25.88 2.37
N LYS A 302 -37.60 -25.54 2.58
CA LYS A 302 -38.68 -26.54 2.77
C LYS A 302 -38.82 -27.49 1.58
N LYS A 303 -38.70 -26.97 0.35
CA LYS A 303 -38.73 -27.79 -0.86
C LYS A 303 -37.55 -28.77 -0.94
N ARG A 304 -36.33 -28.28 -0.57
CA ARG A 304 -35.14 -29.11 -0.56
C ARG A 304 -35.19 -30.23 0.48
N GLN A 305 -35.69 -29.96 1.68
CA GLN A 305 -35.91 -30.99 2.71
C GLN A 305 -36.87 -32.08 2.25
N ARG A 306 -38.02 -31.72 1.65
CA ARG A 306 -38.94 -32.68 1.08
C ARG A 306 -38.40 -33.52 -0.09
N SER A 307 -37.40 -33.01 -0.78
CA SER A 307 -36.74 -33.74 -1.87
C SER A 307 -35.63 -34.69 -1.36
N GLN A 308 -35.13 -34.52 -0.14
CA GLN A 308 -34.16 -35.41 0.50
C GLN A 308 -34.85 -36.56 1.30
N GLU A 309 -36.12 -36.39 1.64
CA GLU A 309 -36.93 -37.41 2.35
C GLU A 309 -37.66 -38.38 1.37
N ARG A 310 -37.48 -38.21 0.07
CA ARG A 310 -37.96 -39.13 -0.99
C ARG A 310 -36.80 -39.92 -1.60
#